data_597fc7a84137f401e814de3622e67232
#
_entry.id   597fc7a84137f401e814de3622e67232
#
_cell.length_a   1.000
_cell.length_b   1.000
_cell.length_c   1.000
_cell.angle_alpha   90.00
_cell.angle_beta   90.00
_cell.angle_gamma   90.00
#
_symmetry.space_group_name_H-M   'P 1'
#
loop_
_entity.id
_entity.type
_entity.pdbx_description
1 polymer ?
#
loop_
_entity_poly.entity_id
_entity_poly.type
_entity_poly.pdbx_seq_one_letter_code
_entity_poly.pdbx_strand_id
1 'polypeptide(L)'
;MQPLDHLSSSQLRLYLQCPQKYQFQYIDLIPKTFRPSALAFGSAFHSALSWFHKAELAGAKVTQEQLAKVFETDWYSQKADENIHYKDSDDDMRLVVMGREMLSMYLRFPHRPQVKGSEIPFTIPLVHPINGNELGVNLEGYFDIIERDDTIVEFKTSAQVMSYFDIQSMMQLTAYGYAFKQLYGRAPKKFKVINFVKNKKPRIEVTETRRVDEDYEVFFNIVEKILQSITGGIFYPRAGFWCKECEYAHICPLWQSKAA
;
A
#
# COMPACT_ATOMS: atom_id res chain seq x y z
N MET A 1 -19.73 -13.27 13.97
CA MET A 1 -18.73 -12.39 13.30
C MET A 1 -19.46 -11.14 12.84
N GLN A 2 -18.95 -9.95 13.11
CA GLN A 2 -19.58 -8.73 12.56
C GLN A 2 -19.51 -8.80 11.02
N PRO A 3 -20.54 -8.31 10.32
CA PRO A 3 -20.49 -8.26 8.86
C PRO A 3 -19.28 -7.45 8.41
N LEU A 4 -18.57 -7.95 7.43
CA LEU A 4 -17.43 -7.23 6.83
C LEU A 4 -18.01 -6.18 5.87
N ASP A 5 -17.89 -4.90 6.21
CA ASP A 5 -18.47 -3.82 5.41
C ASP A 5 -17.63 -3.50 4.15
N HIS A 6 -16.32 -3.67 4.24
CA HIS A 6 -15.40 -3.38 3.15
C HIS A 6 -14.15 -4.26 3.15
N LEU A 7 -13.52 -4.34 1.99
CA LEU A 7 -12.18 -4.88 1.79
C LEU A 7 -11.30 -3.82 1.15
N SER A 8 -10.02 -3.82 1.49
CA SER A 8 -8.99 -3.02 0.82
C SER A 8 -7.91 -3.93 0.23
N SER A 9 -7.13 -3.42 -0.71
CA SER A 9 -5.99 -4.16 -1.27
C SER A 9 -5.00 -4.59 -0.18
N SER A 10 -4.85 -3.80 0.89
CA SER A 10 -4.01 -4.14 2.05
C SER A 10 -4.57 -5.31 2.85
N GLN A 11 -5.88 -5.33 3.08
CA GLN A 11 -6.57 -6.44 3.74
C GLN A 11 -6.47 -7.74 2.94
N LEU A 12 -6.73 -7.68 1.63
CA LEU A 12 -6.60 -8.83 0.73
C LEU A 12 -5.18 -9.39 0.74
N ARG A 13 -4.18 -8.52 0.60
CA ARG A 13 -2.77 -8.90 0.66
C ARG A 13 -2.41 -9.53 2.00
N LEU A 14 -2.89 -8.98 3.11
CA LEU A 14 -2.60 -9.52 4.44
C LEU A 14 -3.21 -10.91 4.63
N TYR A 15 -4.47 -11.12 4.18
CA TYR A 15 -5.09 -12.43 4.25
C TYR A 15 -4.30 -13.47 3.44
N LEU A 16 -3.93 -13.15 2.21
CA LEU A 16 -3.09 -14.03 1.37
C LEU A 16 -1.70 -14.29 1.94
N GLN A 17 -1.14 -13.30 2.64
CA GLN A 17 0.15 -13.45 3.30
C GLN A 17 0.08 -14.33 4.54
N CYS A 18 -0.89 -14.09 5.43
CA CYS A 18 -1.09 -14.85 6.66
C CYS A 18 -2.53 -14.65 7.17
N PRO A 19 -3.45 -15.61 6.94
CA PRO A 19 -4.81 -15.54 7.44
C PRO A 19 -4.91 -15.35 8.97
N GLN A 20 -3.99 -15.93 9.74
CA GLN A 20 -3.95 -15.74 11.20
C GLN A 20 -3.63 -14.30 11.58
N LYS A 21 -2.69 -13.65 10.88
CA LYS A 21 -2.37 -12.22 11.13
C LYS A 21 -3.56 -11.34 10.75
N TYR A 22 -4.28 -11.67 9.68
CA TYR A 22 -5.51 -10.98 9.30
C TYR A 22 -6.56 -11.10 10.42
N GLN A 23 -6.77 -12.31 10.98
CA GLN A 23 -7.69 -12.52 12.09
C GLN A 23 -7.33 -11.64 13.26
N PHE A 24 -6.11 -11.68 13.75
CA PHE A 24 -5.65 -10.87 14.88
C PHE A 24 -5.90 -9.37 14.66
N GLN A 25 -5.63 -8.89 13.45
CA GLN A 25 -5.71 -7.46 13.15
C GLN A 25 -7.12 -6.95 12.88
N TYR A 26 -7.94 -7.70 12.12
CA TYR A 26 -9.21 -7.20 11.59
C TYR A 26 -10.45 -7.87 12.17
N ILE A 27 -10.33 -9.05 12.76
CA ILE A 27 -11.45 -9.75 13.40
C ILE A 27 -11.38 -9.61 14.90
N ASP A 28 -10.23 -9.97 15.50
CA ASP A 28 -10.04 -9.96 16.95
C ASP A 28 -9.62 -8.57 17.47
N LEU A 29 -9.26 -7.64 16.56
CA LEU A 29 -8.83 -6.26 16.84
C LEU A 29 -7.72 -6.17 17.90
N ILE A 30 -6.80 -7.13 17.90
CA ILE A 30 -5.69 -7.17 18.85
C ILE A 30 -4.71 -6.01 18.53
N PRO A 31 -4.36 -5.18 19.51
CA PRO A 31 -3.39 -4.10 19.31
C PRO A 31 -2.02 -4.64 18.88
N LYS A 32 -1.38 -3.94 17.96
CA LYS A 32 -0.01 -4.25 17.55
C LYS A 32 0.96 -3.86 18.68
N THR A 33 1.97 -4.69 18.92
CA THR A 33 2.99 -4.39 19.93
C THR A 33 4.02 -3.36 19.47
N PHE A 34 4.17 -3.22 18.16
CA PHE A 34 5.06 -2.25 17.52
C PHE A 34 4.63 -1.99 16.09
N ARG A 35 5.19 -0.95 15.48
CA ARG A 35 5.08 -0.68 14.04
C ARG A 35 6.46 -0.80 13.39
N PRO A 36 6.65 -1.62 12.35
CA PRO A 36 7.91 -1.69 11.63
C PRO A 36 8.30 -0.32 11.05
N SER A 37 9.55 0.10 11.25
CA SER A 37 10.07 1.39 10.75
C SER A 37 9.88 1.56 9.23
N ALA A 38 9.93 0.45 8.47
CA ALA A 38 9.69 0.48 7.04
C ALA A 38 8.25 0.90 6.67
N LEU A 39 7.24 0.50 7.47
CA LEU A 39 5.84 0.89 7.26
C LEU A 39 5.61 2.35 7.70
N ALA A 40 6.17 2.76 8.84
CA ALA A 40 6.08 4.13 9.31
C ALA A 40 6.74 5.10 8.31
N PHE A 41 7.94 4.75 7.82
CA PHE A 41 8.63 5.52 6.78
C PHE A 41 7.81 5.64 5.51
N GLY A 42 7.26 4.51 5.03
CA GLY A 42 6.40 4.51 3.83
C GLY A 42 5.20 5.43 3.98
N SER A 43 4.50 5.36 5.12
CA SER A 43 3.36 6.21 5.43
C SER A 43 3.73 7.70 5.42
N ALA A 44 4.79 8.11 6.15
CA ALA A 44 5.25 9.49 6.18
C ALA A 44 5.69 10.01 4.80
N PHE A 45 6.33 9.12 4.02
CA PHE A 45 6.78 9.46 2.68
C PHE A 45 5.62 9.68 1.71
N HIS A 46 4.60 8.81 1.74
CA HIS A 46 3.37 8.97 0.96
C HIS A 46 2.59 10.23 1.36
N SER A 47 2.48 10.51 2.66
CA SER A 47 1.85 11.72 3.18
C SER A 47 2.53 12.99 2.63
N ALA A 48 3.86 13.02 2.62
CA ALA A 48 4.62 14.14 2.07
C ALA A 48 4.40 14.31 0.56
N LEU A 49 4.41 13.22 -0.21
CA LEU A 49 4.14 13.26 -1.65
C LEU A 49 2.71 13.70 -1.96
N SER A 50 1.73 13.21 -1.20
CA SER A 50 0.33 13.61 -1.32
C SER A 50 0.17 15.11 -1.07
N TRP A 51 0.74 15.61 0.03
CA TRP A 51 0.72 17.04 0.34
C TRP A 51 1.36 17.87 -0.78
N PHE A 52 2.52 17.44 -1.28
CA PHE A 52 3.23 18.09 -2.36
C PHE A 52 2.36 18.23 -3.62
N HIS A 53 1.75 17.13 -4.07
CA HIS A 53 0.92 17.15 -5.28
C HIS A 53 -0.38 17.93 -5.10
N LYS A 54 -0.99 17.89 -3.93
CA LYS A 54 -2.16 18.72 -3.62
C LYS A 54 -1.81 20.22 -3.64
N ALA A 55 -0.64 20.58 -3.11
CA ALA A 55 -0.14 21.94 -3.14
C ALA A 55 0.15 22.42 -4.58
N GLU A 56 0.80 21.58 -5.41
CA GLU A 56 1.04 21.88 -6.83
C GLU A 56 -0.28 22.06 -7.60
N LEU A 57 -1.27 21.20 -7.38
CA LEU A 57 -2.61 21.33 -7.98
C LEU A 57 -3.33 22.63 -7.58
N ALA A 58 -3.07 23.11 -6.37
CA ALA A 58 -3.57 24.41 -5.89
C ALA A 58 -2.74 25.60 -6.40
N GLY A 59 -1.72 25.37 -7.24
CA GLY A 59 -0.85 26.41 -7.79
C GLY A 59 0.27 26.90 -6.87
N ALA A 60 0.49 26.23 -5.73
CA ALA A 60 1.56 26.59 -4.81
C ALA A 60 2.93 26.11 -5.31
N LYS A 61 3.95 26.93 -5.07
CA LYS A 61 5.36 26.51 -5.28
C LYS A 61 5.90 25.94 -3.98
N VAL A 62 6.22 24.67 -4.00
CA VAL A 62 6.74 23.95 -2.84
C VAL A 62 8.25 23.91 -2.87
N THR A 63 8.89 24.33 -1.79
CA THR A 63 10.35 24.24 -1.63
C THR A 63 10.74 22.84 -1.10
N GLN A 64 12.01 22.47 -1.32
CA GLN A 64 12.56 21.22 -0.79
C GLN A 64 12.45 21.17 0.75
N GLU A 65 12.67 22.29 1.42
CA GLU A 65 12.61 22.36 2.88
C GLU A 65 11.19 22.18 3.41
N GLN A 66 10.20 22.77 2.76
CA GLN A 66 8.79 22.56 3.13
C GLN A 66 8.38 21.08 2.97
N LEU A 67 8.76 20.46 1.86
CA LEU A 67 8.44 19.05 1.62
C LEU A 67 9.12 18.13 2.65
N ALA A 68 10.40 18.39 2.94
CA ALA A 68 11.14 17.66 3.97
C ALA A 68 10.50 17.82 5.36
N LYS A 69 10.06 19.03 5.70
CA LYS A 69 9.40 19.30 6.98
C LYS A 69 8.07 18.56 7.14
N VAL A 70 7.29 18.44 6.07
CA VAL A 70 6.04 17.65 6.10
C VAL A 70 6.33 16.18 6.40
N PHE A 71 7.33 15.60 5.72
CA PHE A 71 7.78 14.24 5.98
C PHE A 71 8.24 14.04 7.44
N GLU A 72 9.08 14.93 7.94
CA GLU A 72 9.60 14.87 9.31
C GLU A 72 8.48 15.00 10.34
N THR A 73 7.55 15.92 10.12
CA THR A 73 6.42 16.13 11.02
C THR A 73 5.58 14.86 11.13
N ASP A 74 5.23 14.23 10.01
CA ASP A 74 4.46 12.99 10.01
C ASP A 74 5.26 11.82 10.62
N TRP A 75 6.55 11.71 10.29
CA TRP A 75 7.45 10.71 10.87
C TRP A 75 7.51 10.81 12.41
N TYR A 76 7.72 11.99 12.96
CA TYR A 76 7.80 12.19 14.41
C TYR A 76 6.43 12.07 15.10
N SER A 77 5.33 12.42 14.44
CA SER A 77 3.98 12.16 14.95
C SER A 77 3.75 10.66 15.13
N GLN A 78 4.06 9.86 14.13
CA GLN A 78 3.92 8.40 14.23
C GLN A 78 4.75 7.79 15.36
N LYS A 79 5.95 8.34 15.62
CA LYS A 79 6.79 7.91 16.76
C LYS A 79 6.21 8.28 18.13
N ALA A 80 5.47 9.38 18.21
CA ALA A 80 4.80 9.76 19.46
C ALA A 80 3.63 8.83 19.77
N ASP A 81 2.96 8.32 18.73
CA ASP A 81 1.75 7.52 18.87
C ASP A 81 2.02 6.00 18.96
N GLU A 82 3.12 5.53 18.35
CA GLU A 82 3.41 4.10 18.21
C GLU A 82 4.85 3.76 18.57
N ASN A 83 5.06 2.54 19.10
CA ASN A 83 6.40 1.98 19.32
C ASN A 83 7.00 1.56 17.97
N ILE A 84 7.99 2.30 17.47
CA ILE A 84 8.64 2.00 16.19
C ILE A 84 9.75 0.97 16.38
N HIS A 85 9.62 -0.15 15.67
CA HIS A 85 10.65 -1.19 15.64
C HIS A 85 11.59 -0.97 14.44
N TYR A 86 12.85 -0.70 14.73
CA TYR A 86 13.90 -0.49 13.72
C TYR A 86 14.55 -1.81 13.34
N LYS A 87 14.82 -1.97 12.04
CA LYS A 87 15.49 -3.15 11.52
C LYS A 87 17.00 -2.93 11.43
N ASP A 88 17.75 -3.90 11.93
CA ASP A 88 19.22 -3.97 11.83
C ASP A 88 19.92 -2.63 12.13
N SER A 89 20.50 -2.02 11.09
CA SER A 89 21.28 -0.78 11.18
C SER A 89 20.46 0.49 10.94
N ASP A 90 19.12 0.39 10.88
CA ASP A 90 18.26 1.57 10.76
C ASP A 90 18.12 2.25 12.12
N ASP A 91 18.12 3.55 12.10
CA ASP A 91 17.80 4.42 13.22
C ASP A 91 17.02 5.64 12.71
N ASP A 92 16.56 6.42 13.65
CA ASP A 92 15.75 7.60 13.41
C ASP A 92 16.42 8.60 12.47
N MET A 93 17.64 9.00 12.81
CA MET A 93 18.37 10.02 12.07
C MET A 93 18.66 9.57 10.64
N ARG A 94 19.07 8.31 10.49
CA ARG A 94 19.35 7.74 9.18
C ARG A 94 18.11 7.72 8.28
N LEU A 95 16.95 7.33 8.82
CA LEU A 95 15.71 7.29 8.05
C LEU A 95 15.22 8.69 7.70
N VAL A 96 15.36 9.67 8.58
CA VAL A 96 15.02 11.07 8.29
C VAL A 96 15.91 11.63 7.18
N VAL A 97 17.23 11.44 7.28
CA VAL A 97 18.17 11.88 6.23
C VAL A 97 17.84 11.22 4.89
N MET A 98 17.57 9.91 4.89
CA MET A 98 17.18 9.15 3.70
C MET A 98 15.89 9.70 3.06
N GLY A 99 14.87 9.97 3.87
CA GLY A 99 13.61 10.53 3.40
C GLY A 99 13.79 11.90 2.76
N ARG A 100 14.56 12.80 3.37
CA ARG A 100 14.92 14.11 2.82
C ARG A 100 15.64 14.00 1.47
N GLU A 101 16.62 13.10 1.38
CA GLU A 101 17.37 12.87 0.15
C GLU A 101 16.46 12.36 -0.97
N MET A 102 15.61 11.36 -0.70
CA MET A 102 14.69 10.79 -1.68
C MET A 102 13.66 11.82 -2.14
N LEU A 103 13.12 12.64 -1.26
CA LEU A 103 12.20 13.74 -1.62
C LEU A 103 12.90 14.82 -2.47
N SER A 104 14.16 15.17 -2.14
CA SER A 104 14.97 16.07 -2.95
C SER A 104 15.24 15.50 -4.36
N MET A 105 15.50 14.20 -4.46
CA MET A 105 15.62 13.52 -5.76
C MET A 105 14.29 13.58 -6.53
N TYR A 106 13.16 13.38 -5.88
CA TYR A 106 11.87 13.45 -6.53
C TYR A 106 11.54 14.84 -7.08
N LEU A 107 11.87 15.91 -6.36
CA LEU A 107 11.68 17.28 -6.86
C LEU A 107 12.46 17.54 -8.17
N ARG A 108 13.60 16.91 -8.33
CA ARG A 108 14.44 17.01 -9.55
C ARG A 108 14.16 15.94 -10.60
N PHE A 109 13.24 15.02 -10.28
CA PHE A 109 12.94 13.89 -11.16
C PHE A 109 12.23 14.38 -12.43
N PRO A 110 12.79 14.14 -13.65
CA PRO A 110 12.26 14.71 -14.90
C PRO A 110 10.93 14.07 -15.32
N HIS A 111 10.63 12.87 -14.84
CA HIS A 111 9.44 12.10 -15.21
C HIS A 111 8.37 12.11 -14.10
N ARG A 112 8.26 13.23 -13.37
CA ARG A 112 7.17 13.38 -12.39
C ARG A 112 5.81 13.26 -13.06
N PRO A 113 4.79 12.73 -12.36
CA PRO A 113 3.44 12.60 -12.89
C PRO A 113 2.84 13.93 -13.32
N GLN A 114 2.08 13.92 -14.40
CA GLN A 114 1.22 15.04 -14.79
C GLN A 114 -0.13 14.92 -14.06
N VAL A 115 -0.16 15.39 -12.85
CA VAL A 115 -1.23 15.13 -11.89
C VAL A 115 -2.55 15.74 -12.32
N LYS A 116 -3.62 14.93 -12.33
CA LYS A 116 -5.03 15.31 -12.40
C LYS A 116 -5.66 15.29 -11.01
N GLY A 117 -5.26 14.34 -10.17
CA GLY A 117 -5.69 14.21 -8.80
C GLY A 117 -4.73 13.39 -7.97
N SER A 118 -4.65 13.66 -6.66
CA SER A 118 -3.79 13.00 -5.69
C SER A 118 -4.58 12.54 -4.49
N GLU A 119 -4.31 11.33 -4.00
CA GLU A 119 -5.03 10.68 -2.90
C GLU A 119 -6.55 10.73 -3.12
N ILE A 120 -6.98 10.21 -4.28
CA ILE A 120 -8.39 10.19 -4.63
C ILE A 120 -9.03 8.96 -3.98
N PRO A 121 -9.94 9.13 -3.00
CA PRO A 121 -10.62 8.01 -2.37
C PRO A 121 -11.59 7.33 -3.34
N PHE A 122 -11.78 6.05 -3.14
CA PHE A 122 -12.87 5.31 -3.77
C PHE A 122 -13.49 4.30 -2.81
N THR A 123 -14.79 4.15 -2.95
CA THR A 123 -15.60 3.09 -2.34
C THR A 123 -16.55 2.60 -3.42
N ILE A 124 -16.41 1.36 -3.83
CA ILE A 124 -17.20 0.76 -4.91
C ILE A 124 -17.71 -0.62 -4.49
N PRO A 125 -18.90 -1.04 -4.92
CA PRO A 125 -19.36 -2.39 -4.70
C PRO A 125 -18.47 -3.39 -5.47
N LEU A 126 -18.25 -4.56 -4.87
CA LEU A 126 -17.57 -5.66 -5.54
C LEU A 126 -18.59 -6.43 -6.40
N VAL A 127 -18.54 -6.16 -7.70
CA VAL A 127 -19.45 -6.70 -8.71
C VAL A 127 -18.65 -7.50 -9.74
N HIS A 128 -19.11 -8.71 -10.06
CA HIS A 128 -18.46 -9.55 -11.06
C HIS A 128 -18.47 -8.88 -12.44
N PRO A 129 -17.31 -8.68 -13.09
CA PRO A 129 -17.21 -7.84 -14.30
C PRO A 129 -18.00 -8.36 -15.51
N ILE A 130 -18.38 -9.66 -15.54
CA ILE A 130 -19.09 -10.27 -16.65
C ILE A 130 -20.57 -10.47 -16.33
N ASN A 131 -20.90 -11.14 -15.20
CA ASN A 131 -22.28 -11.56 -14.90
C ASN A 131 -23.03 -10.62 -13.95
N GLY A 132 -22.36 -9.62 -13.38
CA GLY A 132 -22.98 -8.63 -12.49
C GLY A 132 -23.30 -9.11 -11.08
N ASN A 133 -22.86 -10.30 -10.68
CA ASN A 133 -23.06 -10.80 -9.32
C ASN A 133 -22.33 -9.93 -8.29
N GLU A 134 -23.01 -9.52 -7.23
CA GLU A 134 -22.45 -8.71 -6.16
C GLU A 134 -22.04 -9.57 -4.95
N LEU A 135 -20.91 -9.20 -4.32
CA LEU A 135 -20.43 -9.88 -3.11
C LEU A 135 -21.03 -9.30 -1.82
N GLY A 136 -21.79 -8.21 -1.88
CA GLY A 136 -22.39 -7.55 -0.72
C GLY A 136 -21.38 -6.81 0.17
N VAL A 137 -20.15 -6.59 -0.30
CA VAL A 137 -19.11 -5.82 0.37
C VAL A 137 -18.50 -4.82 -0.61
N ASN A 138 -17.96 -3.72 -0.10
CA ASN A 138 -17.29 -2.71 -0.91
C ASN A 138 -15.78 -2.97 -1.02
N LEU A 139 -15.19 -2.54 -2.12
CA LEU A 139 -13.74 -2.34 -2.25
C LEU A 139 -13.44 -0.87 -1.98
N GLU A 140 -12.56 -0.61 -1.01
CA GLU A 140 -12.14 0.73 -0.63
C GLU A 140 -10.65 0.94 -0.82
N GLY A 141 -10.28 2.17 -1.11
CA GLY A 141 -8.88 2.55 -1.25
C GLY A 141 -8.70 3.98 -1.71
N TYR A 142 -7.45 4.28 -2.05
CA TYR A 142 -7.04 5.58 -2.57
C TYR A 142 -6.15 5.35 -3.78
N PHE A 143 -6.37 6.11 -4.85
CA PHE A 143 -5.38 6.25 -5.90
C PHE A 143 -4.33 7.25 -5.45
N ASP A 144 -3.07 6.87 -5.37
CA ASP A 144 -2.00 7.82 -5.01
C ASP A 144 -2.02 9.01 -5.96
N ILE A 145 -1.97 8.74 -7.29
CA ILE A 145 -2.09 9.75 -8.34
C ILE A 145 -2.91 9.19 -9.51
N ILE A 146 -3.77 10.03 -10.06
CA ILE A 146 -4.31 9.86 -11.41
C ILE A 146 -3.70 10.95 -12.28
N GLU A 147 -3.01 10.59 -13.37
CA GLU A 147 -2.47 11.52 -14.35
C GLU A 147 -3.58 12.05 -15.30
N ARG A 148 -3.29 13.13 -16.01
CA ARG A 148 -4.24 13.78 -16.94
C ARG A 148 -4.66 12.86 -18.09
N ASP A 149 -3.85 11.87 -18.43
CA ASP A 149 -4.12 10.88 -19.48
C ASP A 149 -4.75 9.59 -18.95
N ASP A 150 -5.25 9.62 -17.70
CA ASP A 150 -5.84 8.49 -16.96
C ASP A 150 -4.83 7.35 -16.66
N THR A 151 -3.53 7.64 -16.61
CA THR A 151 -2.53 6.74 -16.03
C THR A 151 -2.68 6.74 -14.51
N ILE A 152 -2.74 5.57 -13.88
CA ILE A 152 -2.71 5.43 -12.42
C ILE A 152 -1.25 5.28 -11.98
N VAL A 153 -0.80 6.13 -11.06
CA VAL A 153 0.54 6.07 -10.49
C VAL A 153 0.47 5.60 -9.05
N GLU A 154 1.31 4.64 -8.73
CA GLU A 154 1.53 4.12 -7.38
C GLU A 154 2.93 4.44 -6.93
N PHE A 155 3.07 5.02 -5.76
CA PHE A 155 4.36 5.24 -5.12
C PHE A 155 4.74 4.05 -4.23
N LYS A 156 5.99 3.64 -4.26
CA LYS A 156 6.53 2.61 -3.38
C LYS A 156 7.86 3.03 -2.80
N THR A 157 8.09 2.67 -1.54
CA THR A 157 9.42 2.73 -0.91
C THR A 157 9.87 1.32 -0.59
N SER A 158 11.06 0.92 -1.04
CA SER A 158 11.57 -0.43 -0.85
C SER A 158 13.07 -0.44 -0.61
N ALA A 159 13.59 -1.46 0.06
CA ALA A 159 15.03 -1.64 0.24
C ALA A 159 15.74 -2.09 -1.05
N GLN A 160 15.02 -2.72 -1.95
CA GLN A 160 15.52 -3.26 -3.21
C GLN A 160 14.64 -2.82 -4.37
N VAL A 161 15.18 -2.88 -5.59
CA VAL A 161 14.39 -2.68 -6.81
C VAL A 161 13.31 -3.76 -6.89
N MET A 162 12.09 -3.33 -7.16
CA MET A 162 11.00 -4.25 -7.44
C MET A 162 11.22 -4.86 -8.82
N SER A 163 11.10 -6.19 -8.91
CA SER A 163 11.18 -6.85 -10.19
C SER A 163 9.97 -6.53 -11.07
N TYR A 164 10.12 -6.66 -12.39
CA TYR A 164 8.99 -6.50 -13.30
C TYR A 164 7.86 -7.49 -12.98
N PHE A 165 8.20 -8.72 -12.59
CA PHE A 165 7.24 -9.74 -12.19
C PHE A 165 6.45 -9.34 -10.94
N ASP A 166 7.12 -8.77 -9.91
CA ASP A 166 6.44 -8.30 -8.68
C ASP A 166 5.42 -7.21 -9.01
N ILE A 167 5.75 -6.32 -9.95
CA ILE A 167 4.86 -5.24 -10.38
C ILE A 167 3.71 -5.78 -11.24
N GLN A 168 4.00 -6.70 -12.15
CA GLN A 168 2.98 -7.35 -12.96
C GLN A 168 1.96 -8.12 -12.11
N SER A 169 2.40 -8.82 -11.07
CA SER A 169 1.55 -9.60 -10.18
C SER A 169 0.95 -8.80 -9.02
N MET A 170 1.20 -7.49 -8.96
CA MET A 170 0.74 -6.65 -7.85
C MET A 170 -0.78 -6.49 -7.86
N MET A 171 -1.45 -7.21 -6.96
CA MET A 171 -2.92 -7.20 -6.81
C MET A 171 -3.47 -5.79 -6.57
N GLN A 172 -2.73 -4.92 -5.89
CA GLN A 172 -3.14 -3.54 -5.65
C GLN A 172 -3.41 -2.77 -6.94
N LEU A 173 -2.55 -2.92 -7.96
CA LEU A 173 -2.76 -2.28 -9.26
C LEU A 173 -3.99 -2.85 -9.98
N THR A 174 -4.24 -4.14 -9.84
CA THR A 174 -5.45 -4.77 -10.41
C THR A 174 -6.70 -4.28 -9.69
N ALA A 175 -6.68 -4.17 -8.36
CA ALA A 175 -7.76 -3.57 -7.57
C ALA A 175 -8.04 -2.12 -7.99
N TYR A 176 -6.99 -1.34 -8.24
CA TYR A 176 -7.13 0.04 -8.72
C TYR A 176 -7.70 0.10 -10.14
N GLY A 177 -7.26 -0.75 -11.05
CA GLY A 177 -7.82 -0.79 -12.39
C GLY A 177 -9.30 -1.20 -12.40
N TYR A 178 -9.64 -2.18 -11.58
CA TYR A 178 -11.02 -2.59 -11.35
C TYR A 178 -11.87 -1.42 -10.82
N ALA A 179 -11.40 -0.73 -9.78
CA ALA A 179 -12.09 0.42 -9.20
C ALA A 179 -12.23 1.57 -10.20
N PHE A 180 -11.16 1.88 -10.94
CA PHE A 180 -11.17 2.93 -11.95
C PHE A 180 -12.20 2.63 -13.06
N LYS A 181 -12.25 1.38 -13.52
CA LYS A 181 -13.20 0.97 -14.55
C LYS A 181 -14.65 1.07 -14.08
N GLN A 182 -14.93 0.72 -12.82
CA GLN A 182 -16.25 0.88 -12.22
C GLN A 182 -16.66 2.36 -12.11
N LEU A 183 -15.75 3.23 -11.66
CA LEU A 183 -16.04 4.64 -11.43
C LEU A 183 -16.18 5.45 -12.71
N TYR A 184 -15.34 5.16 -13.71
CA TYR A 184 -15.21 5.99 -14.91
C TYR A 184 -15.74 5.33 -16.19
N GLY A 185 -16.23 4.09 -16.12
CA GLY A 185 -16.78 3.34 -17.27
C GLY A 185 -15.74 2.95 -18.33
N ARG A 186 -14.45 3.09 -18.04
CA ARG A 186 -13.33 2.76 -18.93
C ARG A 186 -12.11 2.31 -18.15
N ALA A 187 -11.26 1.49 -18.77
CA ALA A 187 -10.00 1.10 -18.17
C ALA A 187 -9.02 2.28 -18.06
N PRO A 188 -8.12 2.32 -17.06
CA PRO A 188 -7.02 3.27 -17.05
C PRO A 188 -6.09 3.01 -18.24
N LYS A 189 -5.41 4.04 -18.73
CA LYS A 189 -4.50 3.93 -19.87
C LYS A 189 -3.34 2.95 -19.59
N LYS A 190 -2.77 3.05 -18.42
CA LYS A 190 -1.71 2.18 -17.88
C LYS A 190 -1.53 2.43 -16.39
N PHE A 191 -0.68 1.61 -15.79
CA PHE A 191 -0.18 1.82 -14.42
C PHE A 191 1.30 2.18 -14.48
N LYS A 192 1.71 3.06 -13.58
CA LYS A 192 3.10 3.47 -13.39
C LYS A 192 3.45 3.27 -11.92
N VAL A 193 4.43 2.45 -11.62
CA VAL A 193 4.99 2.32 -10.28
C VAL A 193 6.26 3.15 -10.20
N ILE A 194 6.27 4.14 -9.33
CA ILE A 194 7.44 4.94 -9.00
C ILE A 194 8.00 4.42 -7.69
N ASN A 195 9.07 3.61 -7.80
CA ASN A 195 9.68 2.96 -6.67
C ASN A 195 10.91 3.74 -6.19
N PHE A 196 10.85 4.22 -4.97
CA PHE A 196 11.96 4.86 -4.27
C PHE A 196 12.78 3.78 -3.55
N VAL A 197 13.92 3.45 -4.11
CA VAL A 197 14.82 2.43 -3.56
C VAL A 197 15.67 3.04 -2.46
N LYS A 198 15.35 2.70 -1.19
CA LYS A 198 16.01 3.21 0.01
C LYS A 198 17.16 2.30 0.42
N ASN A 199 18.32 2.49 -0.16
CA ASN A 199 19.56 1.78 0.19
C ASN A 199 20.74 2.76 0.24
N LYS A 200 21.99 2.25 0.32
CA LYS A 200 23.21 3.10 0.35
C LYS A 200 23.37 4.05 -0.84
N LYS A 201 22.69 3.77 -1.95
CA LYS A 201 22.63 4.62 -3.15
C LYS A 201 21.17 4.78 -3.55
N PRO A 202 20.43 5.70 -2.91
CA PRO A 202 19.03 5.91 -3.20
C PRO A 202 18.81 6.25 -4.66
N ARG A 203 17.74 5.76 -5.24
CA ARG A 203 17.34 6.06 -6.61
C ARG A 203 15.86 5.88 -6.82
N ILE A 204 15.37 6.46 -7.91
CA ILE A 204 13.98 6.32 -8.35
C ILE A 204 13.96 5.39 -9.56
N GLU A 205 13.18 4.34 -9.48
CA GLU A 205 12.91 3.40 -10.57
C GLU A 205 11.46 3.55 -11.02
N VAL A 206 11.23 3.55 -12.33
CA VAL A 206 9.88 3.65 -12.88
C VAL A 206 9.59 2.41 -13.72
N THR A 207 8.49 1.74 -13.42
CA THR A 207 8.02 0.59 -14.19
C THR A 207 6.58 0.80 -14.59
N GLU A 208 6.28 0.55 -15.86
CA GLU A 208 4.93 0.64 -16.41
C GLU A 208 4.36 -0.76 -16.63
N THR A 209 3.05 -0.89 -16.42
CA THR A 209 2.31 -2.12 -16.66
C THR A 209 0.89 -1.81 -17.11
N ARG A 210 0.17 -2.82 -17.59
CA ARG A 210 -1.24 -2.74 -17.95
C ARG A 210 -2.02 -3.89 -17.32
N ARG A 211 -3.33 -3.74 -17.31
CA ARG A 211 -4.28 -4.78 -16.95
C ARG A 211 -5.31 -4.89 -18.06
N VAL A 212 -5.74 -6.10 -18.31
CA VAL A 212 -6.81 -6.44 -19.25
C VAL A 212 -8.05 -6.89 -18.48
N ASP A 213 -9.16 -7.07 -19.14
CA ASP A 213 -10.43 -7.41 -18.50
C ASP A 213 -10.40 -8.75 -17.77
N GLU A 214 -9.64 -9.69 -18.29
CA GLU A 214 -9.40 -11.00 -17.68
C GLU A 214 -8.69 -10.88 -16.31
N ASP A 215 -7.79 -9.89 -16.13
CA ASP A 215 -7.15 -9.64 -14.84
C ASP A 215 -8.17 -9.21 -13.79
N TYR A 216 -9.20 -8.44 -14.18
CA TYR A 216 -10.25 -7.99 -13.26
C TYR A 216 -11.20 -9.13 -12.89
N GLU A 217 -11.47 -10.05 -13.80
CA GLU A 217 -12.24 -11.26 -13.51
C GLU A 217 -11.49 -12.16 -12.53
N VAL A 218 -10.20 -12.43 -12.79
CA VAL A 218 -9.34 -13.21 -11.87
C VAL A 218 -9.26 -12.54 -10.51
N PHE A 219 -9.11 -11.21 -10.47
CA PHE A 219 -9.10 -10.46 -9.20
C PHE A 219 -10.41 -10.65 -8.43
N PHE A 220 -11.56 -10.49 -9.08
CA PHE A 220 -12.86 -10.69 -8.45
C PHE A 220 -13.00 -12.10 -7.87
N ASN A 221 -12.65 -13.12 -8.64
CA ASN A 221 -12.72 -14.52 -8.22
C ASN A 221 -11.82 -14.80 -6.99
N ILE A 222 -10.62 -14.20 -6.94
CA ILE A 222 -9.73 -14.28 -5.76
C ILE A 222 -10.40 -13.61 -4.56
N VAL A 223 -10.95 -12.40 -4.73
CA VAL A 223 -11.63 -11.67 -3.66
C VAL A 223 -12.82 -12.44 -3.12
N GLU A 224 -13.63 -13.04 -4.01
CA GLU A 224 -14.74 -13.90 -3.62
C GLU A 224 -14.28 -15.07 -2.74
N LYS A 225 -13.21 -15.77 -3.11
CA LYS A 225 -12.67 -16.89 -2.31
C LYS A 225 -12.09 -16.43 -0.98
N ILE A 226 -11.44 -15.28 -0.95
CA ILE A 226 -10.97 -14.67 0.30
C ILE A 226 -12.16 -14.34 1.21
N LEU A 227 -13.21 -13.71 0.68
CA LEU A 227 -14.40 -13.36 1.43
C LEU A 227 -15.13 -14.62 1.98
N GLN A 228 -15.30 -15.66 1.15
CA GLN A 228 -15.84 -16.96 1.56
C GLN A 228 -15.01 -17.59 2.69
N SER A 229 -13.69 -17.48 2.60
CA SER A 229 -12.79 -18.02 3.62
C SER A 229 -12.87 -17.23 4.94
N ILE A 230 -12.93 -15.90 4.87
CA ILE A 230 -13.07 -15.03 6.05
C ILE A 230 -14.42 -15.31 6.74
N THR A 231 -15.52 -15.34 6.00
CA THR A 231 -16.87 -15.59 6.52
C THR A 231 -17.02 -17.01 7.07
N GLY A 232 -16.30 -17.98 6.46
CA GLY A 232 -16.20 -19.36 6.95
C GLY A 232 -15.27 -19.56 8.16
N GLY A 233 -14.64 -18.49 8.68
CA GLY A 233 -13.72 -18.57 9.82
C GLY A 233 -12.42 -19.32 9.53
N ILE A 234 -11.97 -19.33 8.28
CA ILE A 234 -10.75 -20.03 7.87
C ILE A 234 -9.52 -19.15 8.13
N PHE A 235 -8.93 -19.30 9.31
CA PHE A 235 -7.73 -18.59 9.73
C PHE A 235 -6.67 -19.59 10.20
N TYR A 236 -5.48 -19.47 9.65
CA TYR A 236 -4.34 -20.32 9.99
C TYR A 236 -3.03 -19.54 9.86
N PRO A 237 -2.02 -19.86 10.66
CA PRO A 237 -0.72 -19.23 10.56
C PRO A 237 0.02 -19.76 9.33
N ARG A 238 0.58 -18.85 8.55
CA ARG A 238 1.40 -19.18 7.38
C ARG A 238 2.84 -18.72 7.62
N ALA A 239 3.76 -19.67 7.75
CA ALA A 239 5.17 -19.35 7.94
C ALA A 239 5.79 -18.71 6.69
N GLY A 240 6.62 -17.67 6.89
CA GLY A 240 7.33 -16.98 5.84
C GLY A 240 8.37 -16.01 6.40
N PHE A 241 9.12 -15.33 5.53
CA PHE A 241 10.13 -14.34 5.94
C PHE A 241 9.50 -13.16 6.73
N TRP A 242 8.23 -12.87 6.52
CA TRP A 242 7.48 -11.84 7.24
C TRP A 242 7.25 -12.16 8.72
N CYS A 243 7.47 -13.42 9.14
CA CYS A 243 7.33 -13.80 10.54
C CYS A 243 8.42 -13.20 11.44
N LYS A 244 9.59 -12.84 10.89
CA LYS A 244 10.71 -12.25 11.64
C LYS A 244 10.36 -10.91 12.29
N GLU A 245 9.46 -10.14 11.66
CA GLU A 245 9.03 -8.82 12.11
C GLU A 245 7.50 -8.78 12.29
N CYS A 246 6.93 -9.89 12.77
CA CYS A 246 5.49 -9.98 12.96
C CYS A 246 5.10 -9.39 14.32
N GLU A 247 4.27 -8.37 14.33
CA GLU A 247 3.79 -7.66 15.50
C GLU A 247 2.98 -8.55 16.46
N TYR A 248 2.53 -9.71 15.97
CA TYR A 248 1.74 -10.71 16.72
C TYR A 248 2.52 -12.00 17.00
N ALA A 249 3.86 -12.00 16.85
CA ALA A 249 4.67 -13.20 17.07
C ALA A 249 4.45 -13.81 18.47
N HIS A 250 4.27 -12.96 19.50
CA HIS A 250 4.12 -13.36 20.91
C HIS A 250 2.84 -14.16 21.21
N ILE A 251 1.81 -14.06 20.36
CA ILE A 251 0.55 -14.82 20.49
C ILE A 251 0.34 -15.84 19.38
N CYS A 252 1.27 -15.90 18.41
CA CYS A 252 1.10 -16.76 17.25
C CYS A 252 1.36 -18.23 17.59
N PRO A 253 0.44 -19.17 17.25
CA PRO A 253 0.61 -20.59 17.54
C PRO A 253 1.89 -21.21 16.99
N LEU A 254 2.41 -20.71 15.85
CA LEU A 254 3.67 -21.18 15.27
C LEU A 254 4.90 -20.92 16.17
N TRP A 255 4.85 -19.89 17.01
CA TRP A 255 5.96 -19.54 17.91
C TRP A 255 5.78 -20.13 19.28
N GLN A 256 4.56 -20.26 19.77
CA GLN A 256 4.27 -20.89 21.06
C GLN A 256 4.66 -22.39 21.07
N SER A 257 4.49 -23.09 19.96
CA SER A 257 4.90 -24.50 19.83
C SER A 257 6.41 -24.71 19.78
N LYS A 258 7.21 -23.66 19.60
CA LYS A 258 8.70 -23.74 19.59
C LYS A 258 9.32 -23.32 20.92
N ALA A 259 8.55 -22.76 21.83
CA ALA A 259 8.98 -22.33 23.16
C ALA A 259 8.69 -23.39 24.25
N ALA A 260 8.06 -24.48 23.91
CA ALA A 260 7.84 -25.68 24.73
C ALA A 260 8.84 -26.78 24.34
#